data_746365b13bb205702c31fde619512976
#
_entry.id   746365b13bb205702c31fde619512976
#
_cell.length_a   1.000
_cell.length_b   1.000
_cell.length_c   1.000
_cell.angle_alpha   90.00
_cell.angle_beta   90.00
_cell.angle_gamma   90.00
#
_symmetry.space_group_name_H-M   'P 1'
#
loop_
_entity.id
_entity.type
_entity.pdbx_description
1 polymer ?
#
loop_
_entity_poly.entity_id
_entity_poly.type
_entity_poly.pdbx_seq_one_letter_code
_entity_poly.pdbx_strand_id
1 'polypeptide(L)'
;MTTRRNFIRNTACASGLAISSLNHVFGITSRKTEENRIIGHGSYRYKVDKNWGVQDPSKFPVKDCHEMVMDKNQRLIMTTTHTKNNILIYDRSGKILKAWSTDYPGAHGLTIVEEGGEEFLFITDPSSRKVCKTDLKGDVLMTFNKPVEIPEYENSKKFKPTETAIAPNGDIYI
;
A
#
# COMPACT_ATOMS: atom_id res chain seq x y z
N MET A 1 44.66 -0.98 -8.98
CA MET A 1 43.37 -0.87 -8.24
C MET A 1 43.21 0.54 -7.72
N THR A 2 42.21 1.27 -8.18
CA THR A 2 41.87 2.62 -7.66
C THR A 2 41.21 2.51 -6.31
N THR A 3 41.78 3.15 -5.29
CA THR A 3 41.17 3.11 -3.96
C THR A 3 39.93 4.02 -3.93
N ARG A 4 38.99 3.70 -3.03
CA ARG A 4 37.72 4.44 -2.82
C ARG A 4 37.96 5.96 -2.64
N ARG A 5 39.08 6.32 -2.03
CA ARG A 5 39.50 7.70 -1.79
C ARG A 5 39.92 8.41 -3.10
N ASN A 6 40.57 7.70 -4.02
CA ASN A 6 40.97 8.25 -5.32
C ASN A 6 39.78 8.40 -6.26
N PHE A 7 38.79 7.51 -6.16
CA PHE A 7 37.53 7.62 -6.90
C PHE A 7 36.78 8.90 -6.49
N ILE A 8 36.59 9.12 -5.19
CA ILE A 8 35.88 10.30 -4.66
C ILE A 8 36.60 11.58 -5.04
N ARG A 9 37.94 11.62 -4.93
CA ARG A 9 38.76 12.80 -5.31
C ARG A 9 38.68 13.12 -6.81
N ASN A 10 38.73 12.12 -7.66
CA ASN A 10 38.65 12.30 -9.10
C ASN A 10 37.23 12.72 -9.54
N THR A 11 36.18 12.22 -8.89
CA THR A 11 34.79 12.64 -9.13
C THR A 11 34.57 14.10 -8.72
N ALA A 12 35.14 14.52 -7.56
CA ALA A 12 35.05 15.90 -7.10
C ALA A 12 35.79 16.89 -8.03
N CYS A 13 36.94 16.49 -8.59
CA CYS A 13 37.69 17.32 -9.54
C CYS A 13 36.99 17.42 -10.93
N ALA A 14 36.31 16.36 -11.36
CA ALA A 14 35.55 16.39 -12.61
C ALA A 14 34.26 17.26 -12.48
N SER A 15 33.69 17.37 -11.30
CA SER A 15 32.52 18.21 -11.03
C SER A 15 32.84 19.71 -10.99
N GLY A 16 34.09 20.08 -10.65
CA GLY A 16 34.51 21.46 -10.55
C GLY A 16 34.70 22.20 -11.88
N LEU A 17 34.91 21.48 -13.00
CA LEU A 17 35.09 22.05 -14.33
C LEU A 17 33.80 22.19 -15.14
N ALA A 18 32.71 21.61 -14.68
CA ALA A 18 31.39 21.63 -15.36
C ALA A 18 30.45 22.75 -14.87
N ILE A 19 30.86 23.57 -13.88
CA ILE A 19 29.94 24.53 -13.22
C ILE A 19 29.82 25.87 -13.97
N SER A 20 30.69 26.12 -14.98
CA SER A 20 30.64 27.39 -15.73
C SER A 20 29.64 27.44 -16.90
N SER A 21 28.91 26.36 -17.19
CA SER A 21 27.90 26.37 -18.25
C SER A 21 26.58 25.68 -17.95
N LEU A 22 26.30 25.37 -16.65
CA LEU A 22 25.09 24.65 -16.25
C LEU A 22 24.21 25.47 -15.30
N ASN A 23 23.69 26.58 -15.80
CA ASN A 23 22.55 27.25 -15.15
C ASN A 23 21.24 26.43 -15.23
N HIS A 24 21.31 25.10 -15.45
CA HIS A 24 20.10 24.29 -15.72
C HIS A 24 19.99 22.97 -14.93
N VAL A 25 20.81 22.70 -13.89
CA VAL A 25 20.86 21.32 -13.37
C VAL A 25 20.27 21.08 -12.00
N PHE A 26 19.90 22.07 -11.22
CA PHE A 26 19.17 21.82 -9.98
C PHE A 26 17.97 22.76 -9.76
N GLY A 27 17.25 23.07 -10.82
CA GLY A 27 15.86 23.42 -10.64
C GLY A 27 15.11 22.14 -10.39
N ILE A 28 14.63 21.90 -9.17
CA ILE A 28 13.42 21.11 -9.00
C ILE A 28 12.31 21.98 -9.62
N THR A 29 12.27 21.99 -10.94
CA THR A 29 11.08 22.43 -11.62
C THR A 29 10.05 21.42 -11.22
N SER A 30 9.03 21.84 -10.47
CA SER A 30 7.77 21.11 -10.40
C SER A 30 7.31 20.98 -11.84
N ARG A 31 7.72 19.89 -12.51
CA ARG A 31 7.22 19.58 -13.84
C ARG A 31 5.72 19.52 -13.70
N LYS A 32 5.03 20.44 -14.36
CA LYS A 32 3.63 20.31 -14.70
C LYS A 32 3.46 18.85 -15.14
N THR A 33 2.85 18.03 -14.31
CA THR A 33 2.79 16.58 -14.54
C THR A 33 1.92 16.37 -15.77
N GLU A 34 2.54 16.02 -16.88
CA GLU A 34 1.83 15.71 -18.12
C GLU A 34 0.82 14.58 -17.86
N GLU A 35 -0.40 14.79 -18.28
CA GLU A 35 -1.54 13.88 -18.08
C GLU A 35 -1.32 12.48 -18.65
N ASN A 36 -0.31 12.27 -19.47
CA ASN A 36 -0.02 11.03 -20.20
C ASN A 36 1.39 10.50 -19.96
N ARG A 37 1.96 10.72 -18.78
CA ARG A 37 3.31 10.24 -18.51
C ARG A 37 3.38 8.72 -18.55
N ILE A 38 4.21 8.18 -19.45
CA ILE A 38 4.57 6.77 -19.47
C ILE A 38 5.76 6.58 -18.52
N ILE A 39 5.68 5.63 -17.62
CA ILE A 39 6.72 5.21 -16.68
C ILE A 39 7.13 3.77 -16.99
N GLY A 40 8.27 3.31 -16.42
CA GLY A 40 8.81 1.97 -16.63
C GLY A 40 9.92 1.92 -17.70
N HIS A 41 10.41 0.74 -17.98
CA HIS A 41 11.51 0.52 -18.96
C HIS A 41 11.28 -0.80 -19.72
N GLY A 42 11.93 -0.91 -20.87
CA GLY A 42 11.85 -2.10 -21.74
C GLY A 42 10.43 -2.40 -22.16
N SER A 43 10.01 -3.63 -21.95
CA SER A 43 8.63 -4.12 -22.24
C SER A 43 7.62 -3.73 -21.15
N TYR A 44 8.08 -3.28 -19.99
CA TYR A 44 7.24 -2.91 -18.83
C TYR A 44 6.99 -1.41 -18.86
N ARG A 45 6.00 -0.99 -19.62
CA ARG A 45 5.60 0.41 -19.74
C ARG A 45 4.17 0.61 -19.25
N TYR A 46 3.97 1.65 -18.45
CA TYR A 46 2.71 1.95 -17.80
C TYR A 46 2.32 3.40 -18.05
N LYS A 47 1.07 3.63 -18.38
CA LYS A 47 0.47 4.96 -18.38
C LYS A 47 -0.11 5.25 -17.00
N VAL A 48 0.22 6.39 -16.43
CA VAL A 48 -0.38 6.85 -15.17
C VAL A 48 -1.70 7.55 -15.50
N ASP A 49 -2.79 6.97 -15.03
CA ASP A 49 -4.10 7.63 -15.04
C ASP A 49 -4.32 8.32 -13.69
N LYS A 50 -4.21 9.63 -13.66
CA LYS A 50 -4.40 10.42 -12.45
C LYS A 50 -5.86 10.68 -12.11
N ASN A 51 -6.74 10.41 -13.06
CA ASN A 51 -8.17 10.64 -12.90
C ASN A 51 -8.90 9.35 -12.51
N TRP A 52 -8.20 8.22 -12.48
CA TRP A 52 -8.77 6.98 -11.99
C TRP A 52 -8.94 7.03 -10.47
N GLY A 53 -10.08 6.57 -9.97
CA GLY A 53 -10.35 6.51 -8.53
C GLY A 53 -10.66 7.88 -7.92
N VAL A 54 -11.03 8.87 -8.73
CA VAL A 54 -11.49 10.18 -8.23
C VAL A 54 -12.74 9.98 -7.38
N GLN A 55 -12.66 10.43 -6.15
CA GLN A 55 -13.72 10.30 -5.16
C GLN A 55 -14.13 11.66 -4.60
N ASP A 56 -15.37 11.77 -4.14
CA ASP A 56 -15.83 12.90 -3.37
C ASP A 56 -15.29 12.78 -1.93
N PRO A 57 -14.31 13.59 -1.51
CA PRO A 57 -13.71 13.46 -0.19
C PRO A 57 -14.68 13.82 0.96
N SER A 58 -15.80 14.45 0.67
CA SER A 58 -16.84 14.70 1.66
C SER A 58 -17.63 13.45 2.00
N LYS A 59 -17.80 12.54 1.02
CA LYS A 59 -18.54 11.28 1.17
C LYS A 59 -17.62 10.11 1.52
N PHE A 60 -16.49 10.02 0.82
CA PHE A 60 -15.54 8.92 0.93
C PHE A 60 -14.13 9.46 1.21
N PRO A 61 -13.92 10.08 2.37
CA PRO A 61 -12.59 10.57 2.72
C PRO A 61 -11.62 9.39 2.90
N VAL A 62 -10.38 9.57 2.48
CA VAL A 62 -9.29 8.65 2.68
C VAL A 62 -8.14 9.30 3.44
N LYS A 63 -7.37 8.48 4.13
CA LYS A 63 -6.11 8.85 4.78
C LYS A 63 -5.22 7.61 4.73
N ASP A 64 -3.91 7.78 4.62
CA ASP A 64 -2.93 6.69 4.64
C ASP A 64 -3.47 5.39 3.99
N CYS A 65 -3.50 5.37 2.66
CA CYS A 65 -3.91 4.19 1.90
C CYS A 65 -2.70 3.28 1.73
N HIS A 66 -2.75 2.08 2.31
CA HIS A 66 -1.58 1.20 2.38
C HIS A 66 -1.60 0.10 1.33
N GLU A 67 -2.73 -0.56 1.14
CA GLU A 67 -2.79 -1.74 0.29
C GLU A 67 -4.06 -1.85 -0.53
N MET A 68 -3.96 -2.62 -1.63
CA MET A 68 -5.05 -2.88 -2.56
C MET A 68 -5.00 -4.31 -3.06
N VAL A 69 -6.17 -4.92 -3.15
CA VAL A 69 -6.35 -6.24 -3.79
C VAL A 69 -7.45 -6.18 -4.84
N MET A 70 -7.43 -7.13 -5.77
CA MET A 70 -8.48 -7.25 -6.79
C MET A 70 -9.25 -8.56 -6.57
N ASP A 71 -10.57 -8.46 -6.52
CA ASP A 71 -11.44 -9.63 -6.40
C ASP A 71 -11.70 -10.30 -7.76
N LYS A 72 -12.31 -11.47 -7.74
CA LYS A 72 -12.66 -12.25 -8.96
C LYS A 72 -13.62 -11.51 -9.90
N ASN A 73 -14.35 -10.52 -9.40
CA ASN A 73 -15.21 -9.66 -10.19
C ASN A 73 -14.48 -8.42 -10.74
N GLN A 74 -13.14 -8.40 -10.60
CA GLN A 74 -12.26 -7.30 -11.04
C GLN A 74 -12.59 -5.96 -10.38
N ARG A 75 -13.08 -5.99 -9.13
CA ARG A 75 -13.24 -4.81 -8.30
C ARG A 75 -11.97 -4.61 -7.49
N LEU A 76 -11.51 -3.37 -7.40
CA LEU A 76 -10.38 -3.02 -6.55
C LEU A 76 -10.87 -2.75 -5.14
N ILE A 77 -10.26 -3.39 -4.17
CA ILE A 77 -10.53 -3.21 -2.74
C ILE A 77 -9.31 -2.56 -2.12
N MET A 78 -9.48 -1.47 -1.41
CA MET A 78 -8.39 -0.67 -0.84
C MET A 78 -8.59 -0.43 0.65
N THR A 79 -7.50 -0.48 1.43
CA THR A 79 -7.50 -0.06 2.84
C THR A 79 -7.14 1.41 3.00
N THR A 80 -7.73 2.05 4.02
CA THR A 80 -7.38 3.40 4.45
C THR A 80 -7.56 3.55 5.96
N THR A 81 -6.75 4.38 6.60
CA THR A 81 -6.84 4.65 8.05
C THR A 81 -7.86 5.73 8.41
N HIS A 82 -8.71 6.15 7.47
CA HIS A 82 -9.67 7.21 7.75
C HIS A 82 -10.79 6.73 8.66
N THR A 83 -11.16 7.55 9.66
CA THR A 83 -12.12 7.19 10.73
C THR A 83 -13.57 7.04 10.27
N LYS A 84 -13.92 7.44 9.05
CA LYS A 84 -15.27 7.27 8.49
C LYS A 84 -15.44 6.00 7.67
N ASN A 85 -14.35 5.48 7.11
CA ASN A 85 -14.36 4.28 6.30
C ASN A 85 -12.93 3.72 6.20
N ASN A 86 -12.77 2.42 6.38
CA ASN A 86 -11.47 1.78 6.30
C ASN A 86 -11.29 0.97 5.01
N ILE A 87 -12.38 0.50 4.42
CA ILE A 87 -12.36 -0.29 3.19
C ILE A 87 -13.21 0.38 2.12
N LEU A 88 -12.62 0.59 0.95
CA LEU A 88 -13.30 1.10 -0.22
C LEU A 88 -13.23 0.08 -1.35
N ILE A 89 -14.34 -0.10 -2.05
CA ILE A 89 -14.45 -1.02 -3.19
C ILE A 89 -14.77 -0.18 -4.43
N TYR A 90 -13.90 -0.30 -5.43
CA TYR A 90 -14.02 0.39 -6.72
C TYR A 90 -14.35 -0.60 -7.83
N ASP A 91 -15.10 -0.16 -8.83
CA ASP A 91 -15.17 -0.86 -10.10
C ASP A 91 -13.94 -0.53 -10.97
N ARG A 92 -13.84 -1.16 -12.14
CA ARG A 92 -12.72 -0.94 -13.07
C ARG A 92 -12.63 0.48 -13.61
N SER A 93 -13.70 1.24 -13.60
CA SER A 93 -13.71 2.65 -14.02
C SER A 93 -13.18 3.60 -12.95
N GLY A 94 -12.94 3.09 -11.73
CA GLY A 94 -12.54 3.89 -10.56
C GLY A 94 -13.70 4.50 -9.79
N LYS A 95 -14.94 4.10 -10.10
CA LYS A 95 -16.11 4.52 -9.33
C LYS A 95 -16.21 3.71 -8.04
N ILE A 96 -16.42 4.39 -6.91
CA ILE A 96 -16.67 3.71 -5.64
C ILE A 96 -18.05 3.05 -5.67
N LEU A 97 -18.06 1.76 -5.42
CA LEU A 97 -19.27 0.95 -5.29
C LEU A 97 -19.74 0.85 -3.85
N LYS A 98 -18.80 0.74 -2.92
CA LYS A 98 -19.06 0.56 -1.49
C LYS A 98 -17.90 1.09 -0.66
N ALA A 99 -18.21 1.58 0.52
CA ALA A 99 -17.25 1.82 1.58
C ALA A 99 -17.83 1.28 2.89
N TRP A 100 -16.99 0.69 3.74
CA TRP A 100 -17.42 0.12 5.00
C TRP A 100 -16.32 0.08 6.05
N SER A 101 -16.74 -0.17 7.27
CA SER A 101 -15.98 -0.26 8.50
C SER A 101 -15.33 1.04 8.98
N THR A 102 -15.29 1.14 10.30
CA THR A 102 -14.55 2.15 11.07
C THR A 102 -13.69 1.50 12.16
N ASP A 103 -13.57 0.16 12.12
CA ASP A 103 -13.01 -0.67 13.19
C ASP A 103 -11.52 -0.96 13.02
N TYR A 104 -10.93 -0.40 11.95
CA TYR A 104 -9.52 -0.60 11.58
C TYR A 104 -8.79 0.76 11.51
N PRO A 105 -8.62 1.48 12.64
CA PRO A 105 -8.00 2.82 12.63
C PRO A 105 -6.55 2.83 12.15
N GLY A 106 -5.90 1.68 12.10
CA GLY A 106 -4.56 1.49 11.57
C GLY A 106 -4.53 0.49 10.42
N ALA A 107 -5.62 0.36 9.63
CA ALA A 107 -5.67 -0.57 8.51
C ALA A 107 -4.42 -0.48 7.64
N HIS A 108 -3.68 -1.58 7.52
CA HIS A 108 -2.38 -1.62 6.85
C HIS A 108 -2.35 -2.68 5.74
N GLY A 109 -2.16 -3.95 6.06
CA GLY A 109 -2.16 -5.03 5.08
C GLY A 109 -3.56 -5.49 4.71
N LEU A 110 -3.70 -5.94 3.47
CA LEU A 110 -4.93 -6.46 2.90
C LEU A 110 -4.63 -7.64 1.99
N THR A 111 -4.98 -8.84 2.43
CA THR A 111 -4.81 -10.05 1.63
C THR A 111 -6.19 -10.60 1.24
N ILE A 112 -6.36 -10.99 -0.02
CA ILE A 112 -7.57 -11.68 -0.47
C ILE A 112 -7.26 -13.16 -0.69
N VAL A 113 -8.17 -14.03 -0.26
CA VAL A 113 -8.07 -15.47 -0.47
C VAL A 113 -9.39 -16.02 -0.97
N GLU A 114 -9.31 -17.11 -1.71
CA GLU A 114 -10.48 -17.87 -2.12
C GLU A 114 -10.53 -19.17 -1.34
N GLU A 115 -11.67 -19.45 -0.71
CA GLU A 115 -11.93 -20.69 0.03
C GLU A 115 -13.32 -21.19 -0.35
N GLY A 116 -13.40 -22.41 -0.86
CA GLY A 116 -14.69 -23.02 -1.22
C GLY A 116 -15.48 -22.27 -2.30
N GLY A 117 -14.79 -21.50 -3.16
CA GLY A 117 -15.39 -20.67 -4.21
C GLY A 117 -15.85 -19.29 -3.76
N GLU A 118 -15.67 -18.96 -2.49
CA GLU A 118 -15.92 -17.63 -1.93
C GLU A 118 -14.62 -16.90 -1.62
N GLU A 119 -14.65 -15.56 -1.68
CA GLU A 119 -13.50 -14.71 -1.39
C GLU A 119 -13.63 -14.07 -0.04
N PHE A 120 -12.50 -14.03 0.69
CA PHE A 120 -12.38 -13.45 2.02
C PHE A 120 -11.21 -12.47 2.06
N LEU A 121 -11.31 -11.49 2.94
CA LEU A 121 -10.26 -10.52 3.20
C LEU A 121 -9.60 -10.81 4.55
N PHE A 122 -8.28 -10.76 4.58
CA PHE A 122 -7.53 -10.61 5.82
C PHE A 122 -7.07 -9.16 5.91
N ILE A 123 -7.46 -8.50 6.98
CA ILE A 123 -7.18 -7.09 7.25
C ILE A 123 -6.27 -7.03 8.48
N THR A 124 -5.06 -6.49 8.33
CA THR A 124 -4.16 -6.25 9.46
C THR A 124 -4.32 -4.83 9.98
N ASP A 125 -4.33 -4.70 11.29
CA ASP A 125 -4.38 -3.40 11.96
C ASP A 125 -3.36 -3.35 13.10
N PRO A 126 -2.17 -2.75 12.89
CA PRO A 126 -1.16 -2.59 13.92
C PRO A 126 -1.58 -1.65 15.06
N SER A 127 -2.53 -0.74 14.84
CA SER A 127 -3.05 0.15 15.89
C SER A 127 -3.95 -0.60 16.85
N SER A 128 -4.88 -1.39 16.34
CA SER A 128 -5.76 -2.26 17.13
C SER A 128 -5.09 -3.59 17.51
N ARG A 129 -3.90 -3.88 16.94
CA ARG A 129 -3.11 -5.11 17.20
C ARG A 129 -3.88 -6.38 16.93
N LYS A 130 -4.54 -6.43 15.79
CA LYS A 130 -5.36 -7.57 15.37
C LYS A 130 -5.23 -7.82 13.87
N VAL A 131 -5.55 -9.03 13.49
CA VAL A 131 -5.84 -9.42 12.11
C VAL A 131 -7.26 -9.94 12.08
N CYS A 132 -8.06 -9.47 11.16
CA CYS A 132 -9.44 -9.94 10.99
C CYS A 132 -9.60 -10.61 9.63
N LYS A 133 -10.25 -11.78 9.62
CA LYS A 133 -10.80 -12.38 8.40
C LYS A 133 -12.26 -11.93 8.26
N THR A 134 -12.60 -11.36 7.11
CA THR A 134 -13.96 -10.91 6.81
C THR A 134 -14.44 -11.47 5.47
N ASP A 135 -15.74 -11.50 5.25
CA ASP A 135 -16.27 -11.57 3.91
C ASP A 135 -16.11 -10.22 3.17
N LEU A 136 -16.46 -10.17 1.88
CA LEU A 136 -16.40 -8.94 1.09
C LEU A 136 -17.48 -7.91 1.47
N LYS A 137 -18.41 -8.27 2.35
CA LYS A 137 -19.44 -7.35 2.85
C LYS A 137 -18.97 -6.62 4.11
N GLY A 138 -17.98 -7.19 4.79
CA GLY A 138 -17.39 -6.67 6.01
C GLY A 138 -17.78 -7.44 7.28
N ASP A 139 -18.51 -8.55 7.15
CA ASP A 139 -18.84 -9.41 8.27
C ASP A 139 -17.60 -10.14 8.77
N VAL A 140 -17.25 -9.95 10.04
CA VAL A 140 -16.06 -10.53 10.66
C VAL A 140 -16.31 -12.01 10.97
N LEU A 141 -15.50 -12.88 10.38
CA LEU A 141 -15.58 -14.34 10.55
C LEU A 141 -14.58 -14.85 11.57
N MET A 142 -13.41 -14.19 11.67
CA MET A 142 -12.34 -14.59 12.56
C MET A 142 -11.50 -13.37 12.97
N THR A 143 -10.99 -13.38 14.20
CA THR A 143 -10.08 -12.36 14.71
C THR A 143 -8.89 -13.02 15.37
N PHE A 144 -7.69 -12.66 14.91
CA PHE A 144 -6.43 -13.02 15.53
C PHE A 144 -5.93 -11.85 16.35
N ASN A 145 -5.74 -12.08 17.61
CA ASN A 145 -5.10 -11.16 18.56
C ASN A 145 -3.64 -11.57 18.77
N LYS A 146 -2.95 -10.88 19.67
CA LYS A 146 -1.59 -11.27 20.06
C LYS A 146 -1.53 -12.75 20.45
N PRO A 147 -0.51 -13.49 20.02
CA PRO A 147 -0.30 -14.86 20.52
C PRO A 147 0.03 -14.81 22.01
N VAL A 148 -0.74 -15.54 22.83
CA VAL A 148 -0.55 -15.55 24.29
C VAL A 148 0.59 -16.49 24.73
N GLU A 149 0.95 -17.42 23.87
CA GLU A 149 1.97 -18.46 24.12
C GLU A 149 3.40 -17.98 23.82
N ILE A 150 3.55 -16.78 23.23
CA ILE A 150 4.85 -16.23 22.85
C ILE A 150 5.22 -15.13 23.85
N PRO A 151 6.24 -15.37 24.73
CA PRO A 151 6.61 -14.43 25.79
C PRO A 151 6.98 -13.03 25.28
N GLU A 152 7.54 -12.93 24.07
CA GLU A 152 7.88 -11.66 23.42
C GLU A 152 6.68 -10.76 23.20
N TYR A 153 5.49 -11.34 23.08
CA TYR A 153 4.21 -10.64 22.90
C TYR A 153 3.39 -10.55 24.19
N GLU A 154 3.93 -10.95 25.33
CA GLU A 154 3.27 -10.76 26.64
C GLU A 154 2.84 -9.31 26.82
N ASN A 155 3.70 -8.35 26.46
CA ASN A 155 3.31 -6.97 26.27
C ASN A 155 2.61 -6.80 24.92
N SER A 156 1.29 -6.66 24.94
CA SER A 156 0.48 -6.48 23.72
C SER A 156 0.94 -5.35 22.80
N LYS A 157 1.67 -4.33 23.33
CA LYS A 157 2.19 -3.21 22.53
C LYS A 157 3.25 -3.63 21.50
N LYS A 158 3.88 -4.79 21.66
CA LYS A 158 4.88 -5.32 20.72
C LYS A 158 4.23 -6.02 19.50
N PHE A 159 3.03 -6.58 19.65
CA PHE A 159 2.33 -7.19 18.51
C PHE A 159 1.74 -6.12 17.61
N LYS A 160 2.34 -5.96 16.42
CA LYS A 160 1.92 -4.97 15.41
C LYS A 160 1.88 -5.63 14.04
N PRO A 161 0.82 -6.39 13.74
CA PRO A 161 0.69 -7.09 12.46
C PRO A 161 0.55 -6.05 11.34
N THR A 162 1.39 -6.13 10.32
CA THR A 162 1.40 -5.22 9.18
C THR A 162 0.96 -5.88 7.89
N GLU A 163 1.08 -7.21 7.81
CA GLU A 163 0.75 -7.97 6.61
C GLU A 163 0.37 -9.40 6.96
N THR A 164 -0.32 -10.08 6.04
CA THR A 164 -0.60 -11.52 6.10
C THR A 164 -0.22 -12.20 4.79
N ALA A 165 0.20 -13.44 4.89
CA ALA A 165 0.32 -14.33 3.74
C ALA A 165 -0.38 -15.65 4.06
N ILE A 166 -1.13 -16.18 3.10
CA ILE A 166 -1.86 -17.43 3.25
C ILE A 166 -1.21 -18.47 2.36
N ALA A 167 -0.75 -19.55 2.96
CA ALA A 167 -0.14 -20.67 2.24
C ALA A 167 -1.22 -21.53 1.54
N PRO A 168 -0.84 -22.32 0.52
CA PRO A 168 -1.78 -23.21 -0.17
C PRO A 168 -2.46 -24.26 0.70
N ASN A 169 -1.83 -24.62 1.84
CA ASN A 169 -2.39 -25.53 2.83
C ASN A 169 -3.32 -24.84 3.85
N GLY A 170 -3.51 -23.54 3.72
CA GLY A 170 -4.35 -22.73 4.62
C GLY A 170 -3.61 -22.13 5.83
N ASP A 171 -2.30 -22.37 5.99
CA ASP A 171 -1.53 -21.74 7.06
C ASP A 171 -1.49 -20.21 6.90
N ILE A 172 -1.65 -19.49 8.00
CA ILE A 172 -1.69 -18.03 8.04
C ILE A 172 -0.39 -17.54 8.67
N TYR A 173 0.36 -16.76 7.91
CA TYR A 173 1.57 -16.08 8.37
C TYR A 173 1.24 -14.61 8.63
N ILE A 174 1.67 -14.10 9.78
CA ILE A 174 1.43 -12.72 10.21
C ILE A 174 2.78 -12.05 10.52
#